data_c7271b4e0bc1d92434f4b8c9f0a9e4b5
#
_entry.id   c7271b4e0bc1d92434f4b8c9f0a9e4b5
#
_cell.length_a   1.000
_cell.length_b   1.000
_cell.length_c   1.000
_cell.angle_alpha   90.00
_cell.angle_beta   90.00
_cell.angle_gamma   90.00
#
_symmetry.space_group_name_H-M   'P 1'
#
loop_
_entity.id
_entity.type
_entity.pdbx_description
1 polymer ?
#
loop_
_entity_poly.entity_id
_entity_poly.type
_entity_poly.pdbx_seq_one_letter_code
_entity_poly.pdbx_strand_id
1 'polypeptide(L)'
;FATGEGDVKTKALGLSYNIDVKPIETDFTLSYSHQESEGFNSRYISDIASLGTSRSFLKEKNLNFSASLSLCYNEVERRSKSLSMGCDFSASYTYKNVHMFSASAGFNKYGDVNITETHSTLDCTDITASLNYTYTFTLLSIKNKANKQKKDQM
;
A
#
# COMPACT_ATOMS: atom_id res chain seq x y z
N PHE A 1 40.67 3.11 23.45
CA PHE A 1 39.27 2.71 23.16
C PHE A 1 38.99 2.89 21.68
N ALA A 2 39.17 1.81 20.91
CA ALA A 2 38.64 1.76 19.58
C ALA A 2 37.12 1.61 19.73
N THR A 3 36.37 2.67 19.68
CA THR A 3 34.98 2.63 19.32
C THR A 3 34.96 2.20 17.87
N GLY A 4 34.81 0.88 17.65
CA GLY A 4 34.54 0.38 16.32
C GLY A 4 33.18 0.91 15.89
N GLU A 5 33.17 2.08 15.28
CA GLU A 5 32.08 2.47 14.39
C GLU A 5 32.12 1.47 13.24
N GLY A 6 31.37 0.40 13.38
CA GLY A 6 31.18 -0.54 12.30
C GLY A 6 30.48 0.19 11.17
N ASP A 7 31.20 0.46 10.10
CA ASP A 7 30.66 1.05 8.89
C ASP A 7 29.50 0.16 8.37
N VAL A 8 28.27 0.65 8.47
CA VAL A 8 27.11 0.02 7.85
C VAL A 8 27.07 0.46 6.39
N LYS A 9 27.26 -0.48 5.47
CA LYS A 9 27.14 -0.24 4.05
C LYS A 9 25.75 -0.64 3.60
N THR A 10 25.01 0.30 3.05
CA THR A 10 23.67 0.05 2.50
C THR A 10 23.67 0.31 1.00
N LYS A 11 23.22 -0.65 0.24
CA LYS A 11 22.94 -0.53 -1.19
C LYS A 11 21.44 -0.67 -1.41
N ALA A 12 20.85 0.22 -2.18
CA ALA A 12 19.44 0.18 -2.52
C ALA A 12 19.25 0.41 -4.01
N LEU A 13 18.42 -0.41 -4.63
CA LEU A 13 17.99 -0.28 -6.01
C LEU A 13 16.47 -0.31 -6.04
N GLY A 14 15.85 0.68 -6.66
CA GLY A 14 14.41 0.74 -6.85
C GLY A 14 14.07 0.97 -8.32
N LEU A 15 13.17 0.17 -8.84
CA LEU A 15 12.61 0.30 -10.17
C LEU A 15 11.10 0.39 -10.05
N SER A 16 10.49 1.34 -10.74
CA SER A 16 9.03 1.43 -10.84
C SER A 16 8.63 1.73 -12.28
N TYR A 17 7.57 1.08 -12.70
CA TYR A 17 7.01 1.24 -14.03
C TYR A 17 5.50 1.41 -13.93
N ASN A 18 4.98 2.49 -14.50
CA ASN A 18 3.56 2.80 -14.51
C ASN A 18 3.05 2.71 -15.94
N ILE A 19 1.96 2.02 -16.14
CA ILE A 19 1.26 1.86 -17.41
C ILE A 19 -0.15 2.40 -17.26
N ASP A 20 -0.46 3.45 -17.99
CA ASP A 20 -1.82 3.97 -18.13
C ASP A 20 -2.45 3.39 -19.40
N VAL A 21 -3.44 2.55 -19.24
CA VAL A 21 -4.17 1.93 -20.37
C VAL A 21 -5.44 2.72 -20.62
N LYS A 22 -5.32 3.77 -21.42
CA LYS A 22 -6.40 4.73 -21.75
C LYS A 22 -7.72 4.09 -22.22
N PRO A 23 -7.72 3.06 -23.10
CA PRO A 23 -8.99 2.48 -23.57
C PRO A 23 -9.87 1.88 -22.48
N ILE A 24 -9.24 1.41 -21.38
CA ILE A 24 -9.96 0.79 -20.25
C ILE A 24 -9.89 1.64 -18.99
N GLU A 25 -9.30 2.84 -19.05
CA GLU A 25 -9.09 3.75 -17.91
C GLU A 25 -8.53 3.02 -16.67
N THR A 26 -7.51 2.22 -16.90
CA THR A 26 -6.90 1.39 -15.85
C THR A 26 -5.42 1.69 -15.76
N ASP A 27 -4.96 1.98 -14.56
CA ASP A 27 -3.57 2.19 -14.24
C ASP A 27 -2.96 0.91 -13.66
N PHE A 28 -1.79 0.56 -14.15
CA PHE A 28 -0.99 -0.53 -13.61
C PHE A 28 0.33 0.02 -13.11
N THR A 29 0.71 -0.37 -11.95
CA THR A 29 1.99 -0.02 -11.34
C THR A 29 2.75 -1.29 -11.00
N LEU A 30 3.93 -1.43 -11.59
CA LEU A 30 4.88 -2.50 -11.25
C LEU A 30 6.06 -1.85 -10.54
N SER A 31 6.41 -2.33 -9.37
CA SER A 31 7.59 -1.88 -8.66
C SER A 31 8.43 -3.04 -8.13
N TYR A 32 9.71 -2.84 -8.13
CA TYR A 32 10.69 -3.74 -7.53
C TYR A 32 11.70 -2.91 -6.75
N SER A 33 11.99 -3.32 -5.55
CA SER A 33 13.05 -2.74 -4.75
C SER A 33 13.94 -3.83 -4.14
N HIS A 34 15.22 -3.60 -4.23
CA HIS A 34 16.26 -4.42 -3.63
C HIS A 34 17.05 -3.58 -2.65
N GLN A 35 17.20 -4.05 -1.45
CA GLN A 35 18.01 -3.43 -0.42
C GLN A 35 18.96 -4.44 0.20
N GLU A 36 20.22 -4.09 0.23
CA GLU A 36 21.26 -4.85 0.89
C GLU A 36 21.93 -3.98 1.94
N SER A 37 22.01 -4.46 3.15
CA SER A 37 22.69 -3.79 4.26
C SER A 37 23.68 -4.74 4.90
N GLU A 38 24.92 -4.31 5.00
CA GLU A 38 26.03 -5.06 5.60
C GLU A 38 26.62 -4.26 6.76
N GLY A 39 26.67 -4.86 7.94
CA GLY A 39 27.26 -4.23 9.11
C GLY A 39 27.39 -5.22 10.28
N PHE A 40 28.35 -5.03 11.15
CA PHE A 40 28.58 -5.80 12.38
C PHE A 40 28.44 -7.33 12.23
N ASN A 41 29.10 -7.93 11.24
CA ASN A 41 29.08 -9.37 10.96
C ASN A 41 27.69 -9.93 10.56
N SER A 42 26.77 -9.10 10.12
CA SER A 42 25.50 -9.53 9.58
C SER A 42 25.21 -8.85 8.25
N ARG A 43 24.62 -9.59 7.34
CA ARG A 43 24.14 -9.11 6.05
C ARG A 43 22.63 -9.30 5.99
N TYR A 44 21.95 -8.23 5.66
CA TYR A 44 20.50 -8.21 5.48
C TYR A 44 20.17 -7.91 4.02
N ILE A 45 19.32 -8.74 3.43
CA ILE A 45 18.81 -8.54 2.07
C ILE A 45 17.29 -8.47 2.14
N SER A 46 16.71 -7.49 1.48
CA SER A 46 15.28 -7.34 1.31
C SER A 46 14.95 -7.10 -0.15
N ASP A 47 14.14 -7.96 -0.72
CA ASP A 47 13.58 -7.84 -2.05
C ASP A 47 12.08 -7.68 -1.97
N ILE A 48 11.55 -6.63 -2.55
CA ILE A 48 10.13 -6.36 -2.57
C ILE A 48 9.70 -6.16 -4.02
N ALA A 49 8.78 -6.98 -4.47
CA ALA A 49 8.10 -6.82 -5.76
C ALA A 49 6.62 -6.53 -5.51
N SER A 50 6.07 -5.54 -6.18
CA SER A 50 4.65 -5.23 -6.08
C SER A 50 4.03 -4.93 -7.44
N LEU A 51 2.80 -5.36 -7.60
CA LEU A 51 1.94 -5.08 -8.74
C LEU A 51 0.66 -4.46 -8.21
N GLY A 52 0.38 -3.23 -8.64
CA GLY A 52 -0.85 -2.53 -8.32
C GLY A 52 -1.67 -2.25 -9.56
N THR A 53 -2.97 -2.22 -9.40
CA THR A 53 -3.89 -1.76 -10.44
C THR A 53 -4.97 -0.90 -9.80
N SER A 54 -5.37 0.15 -10.50
CA SER A 54 -6.48 1.00 -10.11
C SER A 54 -7.35 1.35 -11.29
N ARG A 55 -8.64 1.40 -11.07
CA ARG A 55 -9.61 1.76 -12.08
C ARG A 55 -10.74 2.58 -11.49
N SER A 56 -11.11 3.64 -12.20
CA SER A 56 -12.27 4.45 -11.89
C SER A 56 -13.43 4.06 -12.78
N PHE A 57 -14.59 3.85 -12.19
CA PHE A 57 -15.83 3.49 -12.87
C PHE A 57 -16.85 4.62 -12.74
N LEU A 58 -17.89 4.58 -13.55
CA LEU A 58 -18.97 5.55 -13.67
C LEU A 58 -18.55 6.85 -14.36
N LYS A 59 -19.53 7.53 -14.96
CA LYS A 59 -19.33 8.75 -15.77
C LYS A 59 -18.63 9.88 -15.01
N GLU A 60 -18.82 9.95 -13.72
CA GLU A 60 -18.26 10.98 -12.84
C GLU A 60 -17.02 10.49 -12.07
N LYS A 61 -16.50 9.30 -12.40
CA LYS A 61 -15.37 8.66 -11.70
C LYS A 61 -15.59 8.51 -10.18
N ASN A 62 -16.84 8.32 -9.78
CA ASN A 62 -17.25 8.26 -8.38
C ASN A 62 -16.98 6.91 -7.72
N LEU A 63 -16.77 5.85 -8.50
CA LEU A 63 -16.40 4.54 -8.01
C LEU A 63 -14.95 4.24 -8.39
N ASN A 64 -14.10 4.11 -7.40
CA ASN A 64 -12.70 3.74 -7.57
C ASN A 64 -12.46 2.34 -7.00
N PHE A 65 -11.76 1.55 -7.74
CA PHE A 65 -11.35 0.21 -7.33
C PHE A 65 -9.83 0.10 -7.47
N SER A 66 -9.20 -0.45 -6.47
CA SER A 66 -7.77 -0.76 -6.52
C SER A 66 -7.47 -2.14 -5.96
N ALA A 67 -6.51 -2.78 -6.56
CA ALA A 67 -5.98 -4.05 -6.11
C ALA A 67 -4.46 -4.01 -6.16
N SER A 68 -3.81 -4.59 -5.18
CA SER A 68 -2.36 -4.72 -5.15
C SER A 68 -1.93 -6.10 -4.68
N LEU A 69 -0.87 -6.57 -5.27
CA LEU A 69 -0.17 -7.79 -4.90
C LEU A 69 1.26 -7.43 -4.55
N SER A 70 1.74 -7.86 -3.42
CA SER A 70 3.11 -7.64 -2.97
C SER A 70 3.77 -8.95 -2.56
N LEU A 71 5.02 -9.08 -2.93
CA LEU A 71 5.90 -10.16 -2.52
C LEU A 71 7.11 -9.54 -1.84
N CYS A 72 7.41 -9.98 -0.63
CA CYS A 72 8.55 -9.52 0.13
C CYS A 72 9.41 -10.71 0.55
N TYR A 73 10.67 -10.68 0.15
CA TYR A 73 11.67 -11.64 0.55
C TYR A 73 12.71 -10.96 1.42
N ASN A 74 12.93 -11.50 2.60
CA ASN A 74 13.94 -11.00 3.53
C ASN A 74 14.89 -12.14 3.89
N GLU A 75 16.17 -11.85 3.86
CA GLU A 75 17.22 -12.77 4.25
C GLU A 75 18.15 -12.08 5.24
N VAL A 76 18.35 -12.72 6.38
CA VAL A 76 19.40 -12.35 7.33
C VAL A 76 20.47 -13.45 7.25
N GLU A 77 21.71 -13.04 7.00
CA GLU A 77 22.82 -13.96 6.75
C GLU A 77 22.89 -15.05 7.81
N ARG A 78 22.85 -16.31 7.34
CA ARG A 78 22.97 -17.54 8.13
C ARG A 78 21.95 -17.71 9.28
N ARG A 79 20.93 -16.88 9.38
CA ARG A 79 19.97 -16.93 10.49
C ARG A 79 18.56 -17.25 10.04
N SER A 80 18.01 -16.46 9.14
CA SER A 80 16.61 -16.61 8.74
C SER A 80 16.37 -16.13 7.33
N LYS A 81 15.44 -16.81 6.65
CA LYS A 81 14.86 -16.39 5.40
C LYS A 81 13.35 -16.33 5.59
N SER A 82 12.74 -15.23 5.24
CA SER A 82 11.29 -15.07 5.29
C SER A 82 10.74 -14.64 3.94
N LEU A 83 9.62 -15.22 3.59
CA LEU A 83 8.85 -14.83 2.42
C LEU A 83 7.45 -14.43 2.86
N SER A 84 7.02 -13.25 2.48
CA SER A 84 5.65 -12.80 2.71
C SER A 84 4.98 -12.44 1.39
N MET A 85 3.70 -12.73 1.31
CA MET A 85 2.84 -12.38 0.18
C MET A 85 1.63 -11.62 0.72
N GLY A 86 1.37 -10.46 0.15
CA GLY A 86 0.22 -9.63 0.48
C GLY A 86 -0.65 -9.38 -0.73
N CYS A 87 -1.95 -9.44 -0.55
CA CYS A 87 -2.95 -9.01 -1.51
C CYS A 87 -3.87 -8.02 -0.81
N ASP A 88 -4.03 -6.84 -1.39
CA ASP A 88 -4.92 -5.82 -0.87
C ASP A 88 -5.92 -5.40 -1.94
N PHE A 89 -7.18 -5.31 -1.54
CA PHE A 89 -8.26 -4.82 -2.37
C PHE A 89 -8.93 -3.65 -1.68
N SER A 90 -9.22 -2.61 -2.41
CA SER A 90 -10.01 -1.50 -1.91
C SER A 90 -10.99 -1.00 -2.96
N ALA A 91 -12.14 -0.58 -2.48
CA ALA A 91 -13.16 0.07 -3.28
C ALA A 91 -13.67 1.30 -2.54
N SER A 92 -13.84 2.40 -3.25
CA SER A 92 -14.42 3.62 -2.69
C SER A 92 -15.48 4.17 -3.63
N TYR A 93 -16.60 4.58 -3.06
CA TYR A 93 -17.70 5.20 -3.77
C TYR A 93 -18.05 6.55 -3.14
N THR A 94 -18.10 7.58 -3.96
CA THR A 94 -18.46 8.93 -3.54
C THR A 94 -19.81 9.32 -4.12
N TYR A 95 -20.77 9.62 -3.26
CA TYR A 95 -22.10 10.07 -3.66
C TYR A 95 -22.28 11.55 -3.34
N LYS A 96 -22.71 12.32 -4.34
CA LYS A 96 -22.95 13.77 -4.26
C LYS A 96 -21.77 14.59 -3.68
N ASN A 97 -20.55 14.11 -3.79
CA ASN A 97 -19.33 14.72 -3.25
C ASN A 97 -19.33 14.97 -1.73
N VAL A 98 -20.29 14.43 -1.01
CA VAL A 98 -20.42 14.58 0.45
C VAL A 98 -20.41 13.23 1.19
N HIS A 99 -20.86 12.18 0.56
CA HIS A 99 -20.87 10.84 1.14
C HIS A 99 -19.80 9.97 0.50
N MET A 100 -18.89 9.46 1.29
CA MET A 100 -17.86 8.52 0.84
C MET A 100 -18.02 7.20 1.58
N PHE A 101 -18.16 6.14 0.82
CA PHE A 101 -18.14 4.77 1.30
C PHE A 101 -16.86 4.12 0.84
N SER A 102 -16.13 3.48 1.72
CA SER A 102 -14.93 2.74 1.36
C SER A 102 -14.93 1.37 2.04
N ALA A 103 -14.51 0.38 1.28
CA ALA A 103 -14.31 -0.98 1.74
C ALA A 103 -12.91 -1.41 1.37
N SER A 104 -12.23 -2.10 2.26
CA SER A 104 -10.94 -2.70 1.98
C SER A 104 -10.86 -4.10 2.57
N ALA A 105 -10.15 -4.95 1.87
CA ALA A 105 -9.84 -6.30 2.32
C ALA A 105 -8.36 -6.59 2.01
N GLY A 106 -7.66 -7.13 2.98
CA GLY A 106 -6.27 -7.51 2.86
C GLY A 106 -6.08 -8.97 3.26
N PHE A 107 -5.22 -9.63 2.54
CA PHE A 107 -4.77 -10.99 2.81
C PHE A 107 -3.25 -11.01 2.82
N ASN A 108 -2.67 -11.42 3.93
CA ASN A 108 -1.23 -11.53 4.08
C ASN A 108 -0.86 -12.94 4.52
N LYS A 109 0.11 -13.51 3.87
CA LYS A 109 0.66 -14.81 4.18
C LYS A 109 2.15 -14.68 4.45
N TYR A 110 2.58 -15.15 5.60
CA TYR A 110 3.96 -15.11 6.06
C TYR A 110 4.52 -16.53 6.16
N GLY A 111 5.78 -16.70 5.79
CA GLY A 111 6.45 -17.97 5.93
C GLY A 111 7.93 -17.80 6.23
N ASP A 112 8.43 -18.57 7.16
CA ASP A 112 9.86 -18.68 7.43
C ASP A 112 10.44 -19.86 6.63
N VAL A 113 11.48 -19.59 5.86
CA VAL A 113 12.24 -20.62 5.16
C VAL A 113 13.47 -20.95 5.99
N ASN A 114 13.40 -21.99 6.79
CA ASN A 114 14.57 -22.49 7.50
C ASN A 114 15.56 -23.17 6.52
N ILE A 115 16.80 -22.72 6.55
CA ILE A 115 17.87 -23.24 5.67
C ILE A 115 18.20 -24.71 5.96
N THR A 116 17.91 -25.18 7.17
CA THR A 116 18.24 -26.51 7.65
C THR A 116 17.17 -27.58 7.42
N GLU A 117 15.95 -27.18 7.13
CA GLU A 117 14.85 -28.11 6.87
C GLU A 117 14.11 -27.74 5.60
N THR A 118 13.86 -28.73 4.75
CA THR A 118 13.23 -28.58 3.44
C THR A 118 11.73 -28.25 3.51
N HIS A 119 11.23 -27.90 4.67
CA HIS A 119 9.82 -27.54 4.88
C HIS A 119 9.66 -26.03 5.06
N SER A 120 9.16 -25.38 4.02
CA SER A 120 8.61 -24.03 4.14
C SER A 120 7.23 -24.11 4.80
N THR A 121 7.17 -23.93 6.08
CA THR A 121 5.88 -23.75 6.77
C THR A 121 5.45 -22.29 6.66
N LEU A 122 4.48 -22.05 5.78
CA LEU A 122 3.74 -20.80 5.71
C LEU A 122 2.73 -20.77 6.88
N ASP A 123 3.18 -20.41 8.06
CA ASP A 123 2.45 -20.66 9.32
C ASP A 123 1.48 -19.53 9.72
N CYS A 124 1.55 -18.37 9.09
CA CYS A 124 0.73 -17.23 9.49
C CYS A 124 -0.09 -16.67 8.32
N THR A 125 -1.39 -16.66 8.49
CA THR A 125 -2.31 -16.03 7.54
C THR A 125 -3.07 -14.92 8.25
N ASP A 126 -2.96 -13.71 7.75
CA ASP A 126 -3.65 -12.54 8.25
C ASP A 126 -4.70 -12.08 7.25
N ILE A 127 -5.93 -11.97 7.70
CA ILE A 127 -7.05 -11.47 6.88
C ILE A 127 -7.58 -10.22 7.57
N THR A 128 -7.58 -9.12 6.88
CA THR A 128 -8.12 -7.84 7.35
C THR A 128 -9.28 -7.40 6.46
N ALA A 129 -10.31 -6.86 7.05
CA ALA A 129 -11.42 -6.25 6.34
C ALA A 129 -11.85 -4.99 7.06
N SER A 130 -12.11 -3.93 6.33
CA SER A 130 -12.61 -2.69 6.89
C SER A 130 -13.70 -2.08 6.01
N LEU A 131 -14.67 -1.46 6.67
CA LEU A 131 -15.71 -0.66 6.05
C LEU A 131 -15.69 0.72 6.71
N ASN A 132 -15.64 1.76 5.91
CA ASN A 132 -15.64 3.13 6.38
C ASN A 132 -16.70 3.94 5.67
N TYR A 133 -17.35 4.80 6.40
CA TYR A 133 -18.27 5.80 5.88
C TYR A 133 -17.85 7.18 6.38
N THR A 134 -17.72 8.11 5.45
CA THR A 134 -17.36 9.49 5.75
C THR A 134 -18.41 10.43 5.17
N TYR A 135 -18.91 11.31 5.98
CA TYR A 135 -19.78 12.41 5.56
C TYR A 135 -19.02 13.74 5.70
N THR A 136 -18.89 14.44 4.61
CA THR A 136 -18.21 15.74 4.57
C THR A 136 -19.24 16.84 4.38
N PHE A 137 -19.30 17.75 5.32
CA PHE A 137 -20.10 18.97 5.20
C PHE A 137 -19.19 20.19 5.27
N THR A 138 -19.52 21.19 4.47
CA THR A 138 -18.77 22.45 4.43
C THR A 138 -19.50 23.51 5.27
N LEU A 139 -18.95 23.86 6.41
CA LEU A 139 -19.42 24.98 7.24
C LEU A 139 -19.46 26.32 6.47
N LEU A 140 -18.62 26.46 5.45
CA LEU A 140 -18.59 27.62 4.56
C LEU A 140 -19.88 27.83 3.78
N SER A 141 -20.61 26.77 3.41
CA SER A 141 -21.88 26.92 2.70
C SER A 141 -23.01 27.47 3.59
N ILE A 142 -22.95 27.21 4.88
CA ILE A 142 -23.88 27.77 5.88
C ILE A 142 -23.63 29.27 6.06
N LYS A 143 -22.36 29.70 6.12
CA LYS A 143 -21.99 31.13 6.17
C LYS A 143 -22.43 31.90 4.92
N ASN A 144 -22.30 31.31 3.74
CA ASN A 144 -22.71 31.92 2.49
C ASN A 144 -24.24 32.08 2.39
N LYS A 145 -25.01 31.13 2.88
CA LYS A 145 -26.47 31.25 2.98
C LYS A 145 -26.91 32.34 3.95
N ALA A 146 -26.28 32.45 5.12
CA ALA A 146 -26.55 33.49 6.10
C ALA A 146 -26.20 34.88 5.58
N ASN A 147 -25.12 35.06 4.84
CA ASN A 147 -24.73 36.31 4.20
C ASN A 147 -25.67 36.71 3.04
N LYS A 148 -26.18 35.71 2.30
CA LYS A 148 -27.16 35.98 1.23
C LYS A 148 -28.52 36.44 1.78
N GLN A 149 -28.98 35.82 2.88
CA GLN A 149 -30.21 36.25 3.55
C GLN A 149 -30.09 37.65 4.16
N LYS A 150 -28.93 38.05 4.70
CA LYS A 150 -28.67 39.39 5.18
C LYS A 150 -28.68 40.45 4.06
N LYS A 151 -28.22 40.09 2.86
CA LYS A 151 -28.21 40.97 1.69
C LYS A 151 -29.61 41.20 1.12
N ASP A 152 -30.47 40.18 1.19
CA ASP A 152 -31.87 40.29 0.67
C ASP A 152 -32.81 40.98 1.64
N GLN A 153 -32.40 41.23 2.90
CA GLN A 153 -33.17 41.99 3.90
C GLN A 153 -32.79 43.49 3.99
N MET A 154 -31.79 43.91 3.26
CA MET A 154 -31.44 45.31 3.07
C MET A 154 -32.03 45.85 1.76
#